data_87a797d0d684bc311f77842158960d13
#
_entry.id   87a797d0d684bc311f77842158960d13
#
_cell.length_a   1.000
_cell.length_b   1.000
_cell.length_c   1.000
_cell.angle_alpha   90.00
_cell.angle_beta   90.00
_cell.angle_gamma   90.00
#
_symmetry.space_group_name_H-M   'P 1'
#
loop_
_entity.id
_entity.type
_entity.pdbx_description
1 polymer ?
#
loop_
_entity_poly.entity_id
_entity_poly.type
_entity_poly.pdbx_seq_one_letter_code
_entity_poly.pdbx_strand_id
1 'polypeptide(L)'
;MVTRCAEKIKPVLTYIRKALIAALLLHCDETGTRVEGKTRWVHNASNERYTYLTLNSKRGYAAMEEADILPYFTGTVVHDCWNPYWKFDNAAHQLCCAHLLRELNGVIENHSDQTWAEKFRALLLKMKKAKDRAIEKKKTELSYSSVHRYKNQYDELISLAYSENPAPVTEESKRGKKKRGKVLCLIDRLKKYKGQVCLFLENFSIPFDNNQAERDIRNIKVKTKVSGCFRSFDGAVEYLNIMSYIGTAHKHGINSFRAVLFAVWGKPYAFGVGTE
;
A
#
# COMPACT_ATOMS: atom_id res chain seq x y z
N MET A 1 28.15 -13.67 -10.18
CA MET A 1 27.59 -12.52 -10.92
C MET A 1 26.52 -11.81 -10.10
N VAL A 2 25.52 -12.51 -9.57
CA VAL A 2 24.43 -11.93 -8.77
C VAL A 2 24.97 -11.20 -7.53
N THR A 3 25.73 -11.85 -6.67
CA THR A 3 26.36 -11.28 -5.47
C THR A 3 27.20 -10.05 -5.79
N ARG A 4 28.02 -10.10 -6.85
CA ARG A 4 28.82 -8.95 -7.28
C ARG A 4 27.96 -7.77 -7.69
N CYS A 5 26.86 -8.00 -8.41
CA CYS A 5 25.90 -6.97 -8.78
C CYS A 5 25.27 -6.37 -7.52
N ALA A 6 24.75 -7.21 -6.62
CA ALA A 6 24.09 -6.78 -5.37
C ALA A 6 25.02 -5.91 -4.52
N GLU A 7 26.33 -6.23 -4.46
CA GLU A 7 27.31 -5.41 -3.73
C GLU A 7 27.53 -4.04 -4.38
N LYS A 8 27.68 -4.00 -5.70
CA LYS A 8 27.94 -2.75 -6.42
C LYS A 8 26.79 -1.74 -6.36
N ILE A 9 25.56 -2.22 -6.21
CA ILE A 9 24.38 -1.33 -6.10
C ILE A 9 24.09 -0.88 -4.66
N LYS A 10 24.77 -1.36 -3.62
CA LYS A 10 24.53 -0.96 -2.21
C LYS A 10 24.48 0.57 -2.01
N PRO A 11 25.40 1.37 -2.56
CA PRO A 11 25.35 2.83 -2.40
C PRO A 11 24.08 3.43 -3.03
N VAL A 12 23.63 2.87 -4.17
CA VAL A 12 22.41 3.30 -4.85
C VAL A 12 21.18 2.95 -4.01
N LEU A 13 21.14 1.76 -3.39
CA LEU A 13 20.04 1.37 -2.50
C LEU A 13 19.96 2.27 -1.27
N THR A 14 21.10 2.65 -0.71
CA THR A 14 21.16 3.63 0.39
C THR A 14 20.59 4.98 -0.04
N TYR A 15 20.88 5.43 -1.26
CA TYR A 15 20.30 6.65 -1.81
C TYR A 15 18.78 6.50 -2.01
N ILE A 16 18.32 5.40 -2.63
CA ILE A 16 16.89 5.11 -2.84
C ILE A 16 16.13 5.17 -1.51
N ARG A 17 16.65 4.53 -0.46
CA ARG A 17 16.06 4.55 0.87
C ARG A 17 15.93 5.97 1.43
N LYS A 18 17.00 6.76 1.37
CA LYS A 18 16.97 8.16 1.82
C LYS A 18 15.99 9.00 1.03
N ALA A 19 15.91 8.80 -0.29
CA ALA A 19 14.98 9.49 -1.16
C ALA A 19 13.51 9.14 -0.86
N LEU A 20 13.23 7.89 -0.46
CA LEU A 20 11.90 7.48 -0.01
C LEU A 20 11.55 8.09 1.34
N ILE A 21 12.48 8.15 2.29
CA ILE A 21 12.26 8.80 3.60
C ILE A 21 11.92 10.29 3.41
N ALA A 22 12.56 10.97 2.47
CA ALA A 22 12.33 12.38 2.18
C ALA A 22 11.13 12.66 1.25
N ALA A 23 10.42 11.62 0.79
CA ALA A 23 9.30 11.77 -0.14
C ALA A 23 8.04 12.29 0.56
N LEU A 24 7.11 12.86 -0.20
CA LEU A 24 5.81 13.31 0.31
C LEU A 24 4.78 12.17 0.35
N LEU A 25 4.97 11.14 -0.48
CA LEU A 25 4.05 10.01 -0.63
C LEU A 25 4.81 8.70 -0.74
N LEU A 26 4.36 7.70 0.01
CA LEU A 26 4.80 6.31 -0.11
C LEU A 26 3.62 5.37 -0.33
N HIS A 27 3.86 4.36 -1.13
CA HIS A 27 3.03 3.19 -1.30
C HIS A 27 3.68 2.01 -0.59
N CYS A 28 3.00 1.43 0.39
CA CYS A 28 3.50 0.30 1.16
C CYS A 28 2.57 -0.92 1.01
N ASP A 29 3.18 -2.09 0.85
CA ASP A 29 2.49 -3.38 0.79
C ASP A 29 3.47 -4.49 1.19
N GLU A 30 2.98 -5.66 1.56
CA GLU A 30 3.81 -6.81 1.85
C GLU A 30 3.27 -8.10 1.24
N THR A 31 4.17 -9.03 0.96
CA THR A 31 3.81 -10.34 0.42
C THR A 31 4.64 -11.46 1.03
N GLY A 32 4.02 -12.62 1.22
CA GLY A 32 4.72 -13.83 1.63
C GLY A 32 5.54 -14.41 0.47
N THR A 33 6.71 -14.93 0.77
CA THR A 33 7.54 -15.75 -0.13
C THR A 33 8.11 -16.94 0.64
N ARG A 34 8.63 -17.94 -0.09
CA ARG A 34 9.27 -19.11 0.52
C ARG A 34 10.79 -18.97 0.43
N VAL A 35 11.47 -19.13 1.54
CA VAL A 35 12.94 -19.15 1.65
C VAL A 35 13.33 -20.30 2.54
N GLU A 36 14.19 -21.21 2.04
CA GLU A 36 14.61 -22.42 2.80
C GLU A 36 13.42 -23.22 3.35
N GLY A 37 12.36 -23.36 2.53
CA GLY A 37 11.14 -24.05 2.95
C GLY A 37 10.24 -23.29 3.95
N LYS A 38 10.68 -22.14 4.49
CA LYS A 38 9.97 -21.35 5.48
C LYS A 38 9.31 -20.13 4.84
N THR A 39 8.16 -19.69 5.38
CA THR A 39 7.54 -18.44 4.97
C THR A 39 8.36 -17.26 5.47
N ARG A 40 8.69 -16.34 4.58
CA ARG A 40 9.31 -15.05 4.84
C ARG A 40 8.46 -13.95 4.21
N TRP A 41 8.70 -12.72 4.60
CA TRP A 41 7.88 -11.60 4.17
C TRP A 41 8.74 -10.56 3.45
N VAL A 42 8.28 -10.19 2.28
CA VAL A 42 8.83 -9.08 1.51
C VAL A 42 7.99 -7.85 1.80
N HIS A 43 8.63 -6.80 2.28
CA HIS A 43 8.04 -5.47 2.45
C HIS A 43 8.46 -4.58 1.31
N ASN A 44 7.51 -3.85 0.76
CA ASN A 44 7.71 -2.84 -0.27
C ASN A 44 7.44 -1.46 0.30
N ALA A 45 8.35 -0.53 0.07
CA ALA A 45 8.11 0.90 0.16
C ALA A 45 8.50 1.53 -1.18
N SER A 46 7.57 2.24 -1.80
CA SER A 46 7.80 2.77 -3.14
C SER A 46 7.01 4.05 -3.40
N ASN A 47 7.41 4.78 -4.44
CA ASN A 47 6.68 5.89 -5.02
C ASN A 47 6.81 5.87 -6.56
N GLU A 48 6.45 6.95 -7.23
CA GLU A 48 6.54 7.04 -8.71
C GLU A 48 7.97 6.91 -9.23
N ARG A 49 8.99 7.23 -8.43
CA ARG A 49 10.40 7.27 -8.84
C ARG A 49 11.24 6.13 -8.30
N TYR A 50 10.93 5.60 -7.12
CA TYR A 50 11.77 4.65 -6.39
C TYR A 50 10.99 3.42 -5.96
N THR A 51 11.69 2.29 -5.88
CA THR A 51 11.21 1.02 -5.33
C THR A 51 12.25 0.49 -4.36
N TYR A 52 11.83 0.10 -3.15
CA TYR A 52 12.69 -0.50 -2.15
C TYR A 52 11.99 -1.72 -1.53
N LEU A 53 12.63 -2.88 -1.69
CA LEU A 53 12.12 -4.18 -1.24
C LEU A 53 13.04 -4.72 -0.15
N THR A 54 12.48 -5.16 0.97
CA THR A 54 13.23 -5.80 2.05
C THR A 54 12.65 -7.17 2.38
N LEU A 55 13.49 -8.06 2.90
CA LEU A 55 13.09 -9.39 3.36
C LEU A 55 13.14 -9.45 4.88
N ASN A 56 12.09 -9.99 5.48
CA ASN A 56 12.08 -10.26 6.92
C ASN A 56 11.52 -11.64 7.26
N SER A 57 11.91 -12.17 8.41
CA SER A 57 11.34 -13.42 8.93
C SER A 57 9.90 -13.27 9.43
N LYS A 58 9.50 -12.07 9.80
CA LYS A 58 8.18 -11.71 10.33
C LYS A 58 7.47 -10.72 9.40
N ARG A 59 6.14 -10.68 9.48
CA ARG A 59 5.32 -9.72 8.73
C ARG A 59 5.12 -8.39 9.46
N GLY A 60 5.10 -8.40 10.79
CA GLY A 60 4.58 -7.33 11.63
C GLY A 60 5.42 -6.06 11.73
N TYR A 61 5.06 -5.23 12.71
CA TYR A 61 5.64 -3.92 12.97
C TYR A 61 7.19 -3.93 13.03
N ALA A 62 7.79 -4.88 13.78
CA ALA A 62 9.24 -4.97 13.89
C ALA A 62 9.95 -5.15 12.54
N ALA A 63 9.33 -5.87 11.60
CA ALA A 63 9.89 -6.05 10.27
C ALA A 63 9.81 -4.77 9.44
N MET A 64 8.75 -3.98 9.59
CA MET A 64 8.61 -2.67 8.95
C MET A 64 9.60 -1.65 9.55
N GLU A 65 9.84 -1.74 10.86
CA GLU A 65 10.83 -0.94 11.58
C GLU A 65 12.25 -1.24 11.09
N GLU A 66 12.61 -2.53 10.96
CA GLU A 66 13.90 -2.97 10.41
C GLU A 66 14.13 -2.57 8.94
N ALA A 67 13.06 -2.33 8.16
CA ALA A 67 13.18 -1.79 6.80
C ALA A 67 13.70 -0.34 6.79
N ASP A 68 13.68 0.34 7.94
CA ASP A 68 14.37 1.60 8.22
C ASP A 68 13.93 2.76 7.29
N ILE A 69 12.61 2.78 6.96
CA ILE A 69 11.97 3.86 6.18
C ILE A 69 10.84 4.47 6.99
N LEU A 70 9.82 3.70 7.37
CA LEU A 70 8.61 4.20 8.03
C LEU A 70 8.87 4.90 9.36
N PRO A 71 9.86 4.48 10.20
CA PRO A 71 10.18 5.17 11.45
C PRO A 71 10.59 6.65 11.28
N TYR A 72 11.12 7.00 10.11
CA TYR A 72 11.62 8.36 9.81
C TYR A 72 10.76 9.10 8.79
N PHE A 73 9.71 8.46 8.27
CA PHE A 73 8.87 9.02 7.24
C PHE A 73 7.78 9.91 7.84
N THR A 74 7.63 11.12 7.32
CA THR A 74 6.66 12.12 7.81
C THR A 74 5.62 12.52 6.76
N GLY A 75 5.68 11.97 5.56
CA GLY A 75 4.70 12.21 4.49
C GLY A 75 3.43 11.36 4.64
N THR A 76 2.76 11.08 3.52
CA THR A 76 1.56 10.23 3.50
C THR A 76 1.89 8.81 3.07
N VAL A 77 1.48 7.81 3.85
CA VAL A 77 1.58 6.37 3.50
C VAL A 77 0.25 5.85 2.98
N VAL A 78 0.25 5.24 1.80
CA VAL A 78 -0.90 4.53 1.21
C VAL A 78 -0.76 3.05 1.51
N HIS A 79 -1.76 2.43 2.17
CA HIS A 79 -1.72 1.02 2.57
C HIS A 79 -3.13 0.37 2.66
N ASP A 80 -3.19 -0.94 2.96
CA ASP A 80 -4.41 -1.76 2.99
C ASP A 80 -5.20 -1.74 4.32
N CYS A 81 -4.88 -0.83 5.24
CA CYS A 81 -5.46 -0.80 6.59
C CYS A 81 -4.94 -1.88 7.56
N TRP A 82 -3.86 -2.57 7.25
CA TRP A 82 -3.31 -3.54 8.19
C TRP A 82 -2.77 -2.85 9.45
N ASN A 83 -3.05 -3.45 10.62
CA ASN A 83 -2.87 -2.79 11.92
C ASN A 83 -1.46 -2.25 12.22
N PRO A 84 -0.34 -2.92 11.84
CA PRO A 84 1.00 -2.41 12.09
C PRO A 84 1.32 -1.04 11.51
N TYR A 85 0.70 -0.65 10.38
CA TYR A 85 0.93 0.66 9.77
C TYR A 85 0.54 1.82 10.70
N TRP A 86 -0.51 1.65 11.52
CA TRP A 86 -1.01 2.67 12.45
C TRP A 86 -0.07 2.97 13.62
N LYS A 87 1.04 2.25 13.75
CA LYS A 87 2.07 2.51 14.76
C LYS A 87 3.10 3.56 14.31
N PHE A 88 3.08 3.93 13.05
CA PHE A 88 3.92 4.97 12.48
C PHE A 88 3.15 6.30 12.44
N ASP A 89 2.94 6.88 13.62
CA ASP A 89 2.10 8.06 13.87
C ASP A 89 2.73 9.38 13.37
N ASN A 90 4.02 9.36 13.01
CA ASN A 90 4.68 10.48 12.36
C ASN A 90 4.19 10.71 10.92
N ALA A 91 3.58 9.71 10.30
CA ALA A 91 3.08 9.78 8.93
C ALA A 91 1.56 10.01 8.89
N ALA A 92 1.09 10.72 7.88
CA ALA A 92 -0.31 10.69 7.51
C ALA A 92 -0.63 9.36 6.79
N HIS A 93 -1.89 8.91 6.87
CA HIS A 93 -2.30 7.64 6.29
C HIS A 93 -3.43 7.83 5.29
N GLN A 94 -3.32 7.19 4.12
CA GLN A 94 -4.39 7.01 3.14
C GLN A 94 -4.71 5.54 3.03
N LEU A 95 -5.96 5.17 3.20
CA LEU A 95 -6.40 3.80 2.96
C LEU A 95 -6.61 3.53 1.47
N CYS A 96 -6.16 2.37 1.02
CA CYS A 96 -6.40 1.89 -0.33
C CYS A 96 -7.88 1.62 -0.56
N CYS A 97 -8.57 2.53 -1.27
CA CYS A 97 -10.00 2.36 -1.56
C CYS A 97 -10.28 1.17 -2.49
N ALA A 98 -9.31 0.70 -3.28
CA ALA A 98 -9.49 -0.52 -4.07
C ALA A 98 -9.69 -1.77 -3.18
N HIS A 99 -9.02 -1.85 -2.03
CA HIS A 99 -9.27 -2.91 -1.03
C HIS A 99 -10.66 -2.77 -0.42
N LEU A 100 -11.08 -1.55 -0.06
CA LEU A 100 -12.44 -1.30 0.45
C LEU A 100 -13.51 -1.69 -0.58
N LEU A 101 -13.31 -1.37 -1.87
CA LEU A 101 -14.23 -1.78 -2.93
C LEU A 101 -14.33 -3.30 -3.05
N ARG A 102 -13.23 -4.05 -2.92
CA ARG A 102 -13.24 -5.53 -2.93
C ARG A 102 -14.03 -6.10 -1.74
N GLU A 103 -13.86 -5.50 -0.56
CA GLU A 103 -14.60 -5.92 0.64
C GLU A 103 -16.10 -5.59 0.53
N LEU A 104 -16.46 -4.42 0.01
CA LEU A 104 -17.85 -4.04 -0.27
C LEU A 104 -18.49 -4.98 -1.29
N ASN A 105 -17.77 -5.34 -2.37
CA ASN A 105 -18.25 -6.35 -3.32
C ASN A 105 -18.51 -7.69 -2.63
N GLY A 106 -17.60 -8.11 -1.73
CA GLY A 106 -17.82 -9.34 -0.95
C GLY A 106 -19.06 -9.27 -0.05
N VAL A 107 -19.42 -8.09 0.48
CA VAL A 107 -20.69 -7.91 1.22
C VAL A 107 -21.88 -8.02 0.27
N ILE A 108 -21.86 -7.33 -0.88
CA ILE A 108 -22.92 -7.33 -1.88
C ILE A 108 -23.20 -8.76 -2.38
N GLU A 109 -22.16 -9.53 -2.66
CA GLU A 109 -22.25 -10.90 -3.19
C GLU A 109 -22.80 -11.91 -2.17
N ASN A 110 -22.48 -11.72 -0.87
CA ASN A 110 -22.80 -12.69 0.16
C ASN A 110 -23.98 -12.29 1.07
N HIS A 111 -24.48 -11.05 0.94
CA HIS A 111 -25.53 -10.48 1.81
C HIS A 111 -26.47 -9.60 0.97
N SER A 112 -27.43 -10.21 0.31
CA SER A 112 -28.39 -9.52 -0.60
C SER A 112 -29.33 -8.53 0.10
N ASP A 113 -29.46 -8.63 1.41
CA ASP A 113 -30.20 -7.74 2.30
C ASP A 113 -29.45 -6.43 2.66
N GLN A 114 -28.17 -6.35 2.31
CA GLN A 114 -27.27 -5.24 2.67
C GLN A 114 -27.24 -4.14 1.60
N THR A 115 -28.22 -3.23 1.62
CA THR A 115 -28.33 -2.16 0.60
C THR A 115 -27.25 -1.08 0.75
N TRP A 116 -26.76 -0.87 1.97
CA TRP A 116 -25.73 0.12 2.26
C TRP A 116 -24.43 -0.11 1.49
N ALA A 117 -24.03 -1.38 1.32
CA ALA A 117 -22.74 -1.73 0.72
C ALA A 117 -22.65 -1.30 -0.75
N GLU A 118 -23.72 -1.51 -1.53
CA GLU A 118 -23.81 -1.05 -2.91
C GLU A 118 -23.79 0.48 -3.01
N LYS A 119 -24.55 1.16 -2.17
CA LYS A 119 -24.60 2.63 -2.10
C LYS A 119 -23.25 3.21 -1.70
N PHE A 120 -22.55 2.56 -0.75
CA PHE A 120 -21.23 2.99 -0.30
C PHE A 120 -20.17 2.80 -1.40
N ARG A 121 -20.18 1.65 -2.09
CA ARG A 121 -19.34 1.41 -3.27
C ARG A 121 -19.57 2.49 -4.34
N ALA A 122 -20.83 2.79 -4.66
CA ALA A 122 -21.20 3.82 -5.63
C ALA A 122 -20.70 5.21 -5.19
N LEU A 123 -20.76 5.55 -3.89
CA LEU A 123 -20.22 6.78 -3.35
C LEU A 123 -18.70 6.88 -3.56
N LEU A 124 -17.93 5.87 -3.19
CA LEU A 124 -16.46 5.87 -3.36
C LEU A 124 -16.07 6.06 -4.83
N LEU A 125 -16.74 5.37 -5.75
CA LEU A 125 -16.51 5.52 -7.19
C LEU A 125 -16.90 6.91 -7.71
N LYS A 126 -17.99 7.49 -7.20
CA LYS A 126 -18.43 8.86 -7.53
C LYS A 126 -17.41 9.89 -7.04
N MET A 127 -16.87 9.71 -5.84
CA MET A 127 -15.81 10.55 -5.27
C MET A 127 -14.54 10.49 -6.14
N LYS A 128 -14.10 9.27 -6.50
CA LYS A 128 -12.97 9.09 -7.41
C LYS A 128 -13.20 9.82 -8.74
N LYS A 129 -14.34 9.58 -9.38
CA LYS A 129 -14.68 10.21 -10.67
C LYS A 129 -14.76 11.74 -10.58
N ALA A 130 -15.19 12.29 -9.43
CA ALA A 130 -15.20 13.73 -9.21
C ALA A 130 -13.79 14.32 -9.16
N LYS A 131 -12.86 13.65 -8.47
CA LYS A 131 -11.44 14.01 -8.47
C LYS A 131 -10.84 13.92 -9.87
N ASP A 132 -11.00 12.79 -10.57
CA ASP A 132 -10.45 12.57 -11.91
C ASP A 132 -10.91 13.66 -12.88
N ARG A 133 -12.21 13.98 -12.91
CA ARG A 133 -12.77 15.07 -13.71
C ARG A 133 -12.23 16.46 -13.33
N ALA A 134 -11.93 16.69 -12.05
CA ALA A 134 -11.36 17.95 -11.63
C ALA A 134 -9.89 18.08 -12.12
N ILE A 135 -9.12 17.00 -12.07
CA ILE A 135 -7.75 16.94 -12.61
C ILE A 135 -7.76 17.17 -14.13
N GLU A 136 -8.66 16.53 -14.88
CA GLU A 136 -8.83 16.73 -16.33
C GLU A 136 -9.10 18.21 -16.67
N LYS A 137 -9.83 18.91 -15.78
CA LYS A 137 -10.10 20.36 -15.88
C LYS A 137 -8.98 21.24 -15.29
N LYS A 138 -7.80 20.66 -15.03
CA LYS A 138 -6.62 21.34 -14.46
C LYS A 138 -6.89 22.00 -13.08
N LYS A 139 -7.85 21.50 -12.32
CA LYS A 139 -8.08 21.95 -10.94
C LYS A 139 -7.11 21.21 -10.02
N THR A 140 -6.69 21.87 -8.95
CA THR A 140 -5.80 21.33 -7.92
C THR A 140 -6.57 20.77 -6.72
N GLU A 141 -7.87 21.11 -6.61
CA GLU A 141 -8.75 20.69 -5.50
C GLU A 141 -10.23 20.69 -5.92
N LEU A 142 -11.06 20.01 -5.15
CA LEU A 142 -12.51 20.16 -5.20
C LEU A 142 -12.95 21.36 -4.35
N SER A 143 -14.09 21.96 -4.68
CA SER A 143 -14.67 22.99 -3.81
C SER A 143 -15.01 22.42 -2.43
N TYR A 144 -14.84 23.23 -1.40
CA TYR A 144 -15.18 22.88 -0.02
C TYR A 144 -16.60 22.28 0.10
N SER A 145 -17.58 22.91 -0.54
CA SER A 145 -18.97 22.43 -0.56
C SER A 145 -19.11 21.04 -1.18
N SER A 146 -18.33 20.71 -2.20
CA SER A 146 -18.33 19.38 -2.82
C SER A 146 -17.73 18.33 -1.88
N VAL A 147 -16.59 18.62 -1.27
CA VAL A 147 -15.95 17.72 -0.29
C VAL A 147 -16.87 17.48 0.90
N HIS A 148 -17.46 18.56 1.46
CA HIS A 148 -18.39 18.49 2.59
C HIS A 148 -19.62 17.64 2.26
N ARG A 149 -20.23 17.83 1.09
CA ARG A 149 -21.37 17.03 0.63
C ARG A 149 -21.02 15.54 0.55
N TYR A 150 -19.84 15.17 0.02
CA TYR A 150 -19.41 13.77 -0.03
C TYR A 150 -19.17 13.20 1.37
N LYS A 151 -18.58 13.96 2.27
CA LYS A 151 -18.37 13.54 3.67
C LYS A 151 -19.69 13.37 4.43
N ASN A 152 -20.70 14.18 4.15
CA ASN A 152 -22.05 14.01 4.73
C ASN A 152 -22.74 12.75 4.20
N GLN A 153 -22.71 12.53 2.88
CA GLN A 153 -23.23 11.28 2.29
C GLN A 153 -22.53 10.04 2.86
N TYR A 154 -21.23 10.15 3.15
CA TYR A 154 -20.47 9.07 3.80
C TYR A 154 -21.04 8.77 5.19
N ASP A 155 -21.31 9.79 6.03
CA ASP A 155 -21.87 9.61 7.37
C ASP A 155 -23.30 9.05 7.34
N GLU A 156 -24.12 9.50 6.40
CA GLU A 156 -25.47 8.95 6.17
C GLU A 156 -25.40 7.45 5.84
N LEU A 157 -24.46 7.03 4.98
CA LEU A 157 -24.29 5.63 4.63
C LEU A 157 -23.69 4.79 5.77
N ILE A 158 -22.85 5.36 6.62
CA ILE A 158 -22.40 4.69 7.84
C ILE A 158 -23.60 4.46 8.79
N SER A 159 -24.48 5.46 8.94
CA SER A 159 -25.68 5.33 9.76
C SER A 159 -26.64 4.27 9.22
N LEU A 160 -26.84 4.23 7.89
CA LEU A 160 -27.60 3.18 7.22
C LEU A 160 -26.96 1.80 7.43
N ALA A 161 -25.63 1.69 7.31
CA ALA A 161 -24.92 0.44 7.50
C ALA A 161 -25.14 -0.13 8.91
N TYR A 162 -25.10 0.71 9.94
CA TYR A 162 -25.41 0.26 11.31
C TYR A 162 -26.89 -0.09 11.50
N SER A 163 -27.83 0.60 10.85
CA SER A 163 -29.25 0.25 10.94
C SER A 163 -29.57 -1.10 10.30
N GLU A 164 -28.89 -1.45 9.20
CA GLU A 164 -29.01 -2.77 8.55
C GLU A 164 -28.22 -3.87 9.30
N ASN A 165 -27.30 -3.50 10.20
CA ASN A 165 -26.45 -4.40 10.97
C ASN A 165 -26.48 -4.04 12.47
N PRO A 166 -27.62 -4.24 13.16
CA PRO A 166 -27.69 -3.96 14.59
C PRO A 166 -26.69 -4.83 15.35
N ALA A 167 -26.08 -4.24 16.38
CA ALA A 167 -25.17 -4.99 17.24
C ALA A 167 -25.90 -6.21 17.83
N PRO A 168 -25.27 -7.39 17.85
CA PRO A 168 -25.91 -8.57 18.44
C PRO A 168 -26.26 -8.30 19.91
N VAL A 169 -27.52 -8.52 20.26
CA VAL A 169 -28.00 -8.40 21.64
C VAL A 169 -27.14 -9.34 22.50
N THR A 170 -26.48 -8.79 23.50
CA THR A 170 -25.66 -9.56 24.43
C THR A 170 -26.55 -10.23 25.45
N GLU A 171 -26.87 -11.51 25.25
CA GLU A 171 -27.14 -12.37 26.39
C GLU A 171 -25.86 -12.56 27.19
N GLU A 172 -25.95 -12.53 28.53
CA GLU A 172 -24.83 -12.55 29.46
C GLU A 172 -23.76 -13.58 29.13
N SER A 173 -22.52 -13.15 29.10
CA SER A 173 -21.41 -13.75 28.38
C SER A 173 -20.83 -14.99 29.01
N LYS A 174 -20.67 -16.02 28.23
CA LYS A 174 -19.56 -16.99 28.36
C LYS A 174 -18.23 -16.27 28.04
N ARG A 175 -17.18 -16.47 28.86
CA ARG A 175 -15.84 -15.87 28.74
C ARG A 175 -15.34 -15.84 27.28
N GLY A 176 -15.07 -14.64 26.75
CA GLY A 176 -14.46 -14.40 25.45
C GLY A 176 -15.17 -13.26 24.67
N LYS A 177 -14.40 -12.38 24.01
CA LYS A 177 -14.97 -11.36 23.10
C LYS A 177 -15.73 -12.06 21.98
N LYS A 178 -17.07 -11.88 21.91
CA LYS A 178 -17.87 -12.37 20.76
C LYS A 178 -17.28 -11.82 19.47
N LYS A 179 -17.04 -12.69 18.49
CA LYS A 179 -16.57 -12.27 17.15
C LYS A 179 -17.66 -11.40 16.52
N ARG A 180 -17.40 -10.10 16.37
CA ARG A 180 -18.21 -9.22 15.52
C ARG A 180 -18.06 -9.74 14.09
N GLY A 181 -19.16 -9.96 13.37
CA GLY A 181 -19.11 -10.45 11.98
C GLY A 181 -18.24 -9.57 11.07
N LYS A 182 -17.78 -10.10 9.94
CA LYS A 182 -16.90 -9.39 8.99
C LYS A 182 -17.52 -8.06 8.53
N VAL A 183 -18.83 -8.03 8.33
CA VAL A 183 -19.59 -6.84 7.90
C VAL A 183 -19.48 -5.72 8.94
N LEU A 184 -19.78 -6.00 10.22
CA LEU A 184 -19.64 -5.00 11.29
C LEU A 184 -18.19 -4.51 11.45
N CYS A 185 -17.20 -5.41 11.29
CA CYS A 185 -15.80 -5.00 11.33
C CYS A 185 -15.43 -4.04 10.18
N LEU A 186 -16.02 -4.24 8.99
CA LEU A 186 -15.85 -3.31 7.87
C LEU A 186 -16.52 -1.96 8.17
N ILE A 187 -17.75 -1.96 8.68
CA ILE A 187 -18.48 -0.73 9.04
C ILE A 187 -17.72 0.07 10.11
N ASP A 188 -17.27 -0.60 11.19
CA ASP A 188 -16.47 0.01 12.25
C ASP A 188 -15.19 0.66 11.70
N ARG A 189 -14.52 -0.03 10.77
CA ARG A 189 -13.30 0.46 10.13
C ARG A 189 -13.58 1.66 9.23
N LEU A 190 -14.62 1.62 8.41
CA LEU A 190 -15.06 2.74 7.58
C LEU A 190 -15.39 3.96 8.44
N LYS A 191 -16.13 3.77 9.54
CA LYS A 191 -16.44 4.85 10.50
C LYS A 191 -15.18 5.44 11.13
N LYS A 192 -14.32 4.57 11.68
CA LYS A 192 -13.10 4.98 12.42
C LYS A 192 -12.13 5.74 11.53
N TYR A 193 -11.93 5.30 10.30
CA TYR A 193 -10.91 5.81 9.40
C TYR A 193 -11.47 6.66 8.25
N LYS A 194 -12.63 7.31 8.45
CA LYS A 194 -13.25 8.18 7.45
C LYS A 194 -12.28 9.22 6.87
N GLY A 195 -11.49 9.88 7.73
CA GLY A 195 -10.49 10.86 7.31
C GLY A 195 -9.48 10.25 6.33
N GLN A 196 -8.95 9.08 6.68
CA GLN A 196 -7.96 8.34 5.91
C GLN A 196 -8.53 7.72 4.62
N VAL A 197 -9.83 7.45 4.57
CA VAL A 197 -10.52 7.02 3.34
C VAL A 197 -10.74 8.19 2.40
N CYS A 198 -11.05 9.39 2.94
CA CYS A 198 -11.42 10.56 2.16
C CYS A 198 -10.24 11.49 1.81
N LEU A 199 -9.03 11.23 2.31
CA LEU A 199 -7.87 12.12 2.18
C LEU A 199 -7.54 12.43 0.71
N PHE A 200 -7.72 11.47 -0.20
CA PHE A 200 -7.53 11.64 -1.64
C PHE A 200 -8.45 12.69 -2.28
N LEU A 201 -9.58 13.03 -1.65
CA LEU A 201 -10.47 14.11 -2.10
C LEU A 201 -9.96 15.49 -1.73
N GLU A 202 -9.25 15.59 -0.62
CA GLU A 202 -8.75 16.84 -0.05
C GLU A 202 -7.40 17.21 -0.61
N ASN A 203 -6.61 16.21 -1.00
CA ASN A 203 -5.30 16.39 -1.61
C ASN A 203 -5.18 15.53 -2.87
N PHE A 204 -5.09 16.18 -4.02
CA PHE A 204 -5.04 15.50 -5.31
C PHE A 204 -3.73 14.75 -5.58
N SER A 205 -2.66 15.06 -4.86
CA SER A 205 -1.42 14.29 -4.94
C SER A 205 -1.54 12.89 -4.31
N ILE A 206 -2.57 12.66 -3.47
CA ILE A 206 -2.79 11.39 -2.81
C ILE A 206 -3.68 10.51 -3.67
N PRO A 207 -3.24 9.29 -4.04
CA PRO A 207 -4.01 8.41 -4.92
C PRO A 207 -5.21 7.78 -4.22
N PHE A 208 -6.18 7.33 -5.01
CA PHE A 208 -7.35 6.58 -4.53
C PHE A 208 -7.00 5.16 -4.09
N ASP A 209 -5.98 4.55 -4.69
CA ASP A 209 -5.61 3.16 -4.48
C ASP A 209 -4.11 2.98 -4.26
N ASN A 210 -3.71 1.75 -3.92
CA ASN A 210 -2.33 1.34 -3.69
C ASN A 210 -1.76 0.50 -4.84
N ASN A 211 -2.27 0.65 -6.06
CA ASN A 211 -1.87 -0.16 -7.21
C ASN A 211 -0.36 -0.06 -7.52
N GLN A 212 0.29 1.04 -7.12
CA GLN A 212 1.74 1.20 -7.28
C GLN A 212 2.50 0.12 -6.50
N ALA A 213 2.24 -0.04 -5.21
CA ALA A 213 2.88 -1.08 -4.40
C ALA A 213 2.53 -2.49 -4.90
N GLU A 214 1.27 -2.72 -5.31
CA GLU A 214 0.85 -4.01 -5.87
C GLU A 214 1.63 -4.36 -7.16
N ARG A 215 1.90 -3.38 -8.03
CA ARG A 215 2.72 -3.57 -9.24
C ARG A 215 4.17 -3.89 -8.91
N ASP A 216 4.76 -3.13 -7.98
CA ASP A 216 6.17 -3.28 -7.61
C ASP A 216 6.45 -4.65 -6.97
N ILE A 217 5.49 -5.19 -6.21
CA ILE A 217 5.62 -6.49 -5.53
C ILE A 217 5.24 -7.68 -6.43
N ARG A 218 4.59 -7.44 -7.58
CA ARG A 218 4.07 -8.49 -8.46
C ARG A 218 5.15 -9.47 -8.93
N ASN A 219 6.35 -8.97 -9.25
CA ASN A 219 7.46 -9.81 -9.71
C ASN A 219 7.87 -10.85 -8.65
N ILE A 220 7.74 -10.53 -7.36
CA ILE A 220 8.01 -11.46 -6.26
C ILE A 220 6.97 -12.58 -6.24
N LYS A 221 5.69 -12.23 -6.42
CA LYS A 221 4.58 -13.20 -6.51
C LYS A 221 4.77 -14.14 -7.70
N VAL A 222 5.16 -13.60 -8.86
CA VAL A 222 5.45 -14.39 -10.08
C VAL A 222 6.62 -15.33 -9.83
N LYS A 223 7.75 -14.82 -9.29
CA LYS A 223 8.91 -15.66 -8.96
C LYS A 223 8.53 -16.79 -7.99
N THR A 224 7.77 -16.51 -6.96
CA THR A 224 7.34 -17.53 -5.99
C THR A 224 6.48 -18.61 -6.66
N LYS A 225 5.60 -18.23 -7.60
CA LYS A 225 4.77 -19.17 -8.35
C LYS A 225 5.59 -20.04 -9.32
N VAL A 226 6.60 -19.48 -9.99
CA VAL A 226 7.40 -20.18 -11.01
C VAL A 226 8.51 -21.03 -10.39
N SER A 227 9.24 -20.46 -9.40
CA SER A 227 10.44 -21.07 -8.81
C SER A 227 10.20 -21.68 -7.43
N GLY A 228 9.02 -21.57 -6.87
CA GLY A 228 8.59 -22.13 -5.57
C GLY A 228 9.27 -21.48 -4.36
N CYS A 229 10.59 -21.56 -4.28
CA CYS A 229 11.36 -21.19 -3.07
C CYS A 229 12.71 -20.58 -3.40
N PHE A 230 13.17 -19.66 -2.59
CA PHE A 230 14.59 -19.25 -2.57
C PHE A 230 15.41 -20.28 -1.78
N ARG A 231 16.61 -20.59 -2.26
CA ARG A 231 17.49 -21.59 -1.67
C ARG A 231 18.17 -21.13 -0.38
N SER A 232 18.44 -19.81 -0.25
CA SER A 232 19.05 -19.21 0.92
C SER A 232 18.46 -17.84 1.23
N PHE A 233 18.59 -17.41 2.49
CA PHE A 233 18.15 -16.08 2.92
C PHE A 233 18.94 -14.98 2.21
N ASP A 234 20.26 -15.09 2.16
CA ASP A 234 21.14 -14.11 1.51
C ASP A 234 20.82 -13.98 0.01
N GLY A 235 20.61 -15.11 -0.68
CA GLY A 235 20.22 -15.11 -2.09
C GLY A 235 18.86 -14.44 -2.34
N ALA A 236 17.94 -14.53 -1.38
CA ALA A 236 16.67 -13.82 -1.46
C ALA A 236 16.87 -12.29 -1.24
N VAL A 237 17.71 -11.89 -0.28
CA VAL A 237 18.07 -10.48 -0.05
C VAL A 237 18.75 -9.88 -1.27
N GLU A 238 19.76 -10.57 -1.84
CA GLU A 238 20.43 -10.13 -3.07
C GLU A 238 19.45 -9.92 -4.23
N TYR A 239 18.53 -10.88 -4.40
CA TYR A 239 17.49 -10.77 -5.42
C TYR A 239 16.61 -9.54 -5.21
N LEU A 240 16.14 -9.28 -3.99
CA LEU A 240 15.29 -8.12 -3.68
C LEU A 240 16.05 -6.80 -3.85
N ASN A 241 17.32 -6.76 -3.51
CA ASN A 241 18.19 -5.61 -3.74
C ASN A 241 18.29 -5.28 -5.24
N ILE A 242 18.51 -6.30 -6.07
CA ILE A 242 18.56 -6.14 -7.52
C ILE A 242 17.20 -5.74 -8.07
N MET A 243 16.10 -6.31 -7.57
CA MET A 243 14.75 -5.93 -7.99
C MET A 243 14.37 -4.50 -7.58
N SER A 244 14.84 -4.02 -6.43
CA SER A 244 14.70 -2.62 -6.01
C SER A 244 15.39 -1.67 -6.98
N TYR A 245 16.62 -2.01 -7.36
CA TYR A 245 17.42 -1.25 -8.32
C TYR A 245 16.77 -1.27 -9.73
N ILE A 246 16.35 -2.44 -10.23
CA ILE A 246 15.68 -2.59 -11.53
C ILE A 246 14.35 -1.84 -11.54
N GLY A 247 13.54 -1.97 -10.49
CA GLY A 247 12.27 -1.27 -10.37
C GLY A 247 12.44 0.25 -10.40
N THR A 248 13.47 0.74 -9.71
CA THR A 248 13.84 2.16 -9.75
C THR A 248 14.34 2.58 -11.13
N ALA A 249 15.23 1.80 -11.76
CA ALA A 249 15.71 2.09 -13.10
C ALA A 249 14.57 2.18 -14.13
N HIS A 250 13.61 1.25 -14.05
CA HIS A 250 12.43 1.26 -14.90
C HIS A 250 11.59 2.54 -14.72
N LYS A 251 11.39 3.00 -13.48
CA LYS A 251 10.67 4.25 -13.17
C LYS A 251 11.39 5.50 -13.69
N HIS A 252 12.71 5.41 -13.89
CA HIS A 252 13.53 6.45 -14.51
C HIS A 252 13.70 6.27 -16.05
N GLY A 253 12.90 5.39 -16.68
CA GLY A 253 12.97 5.14 -18.12
C GLY A 253 14.21 4.37 -18.60
N ILE A 254 14.98 3.79 -17.67
CA ILE A 254 16.19 3.03 -17.98
C ILE A 254 15.82 1.56 -18.23
N ASN A 255 16.28 1.02 -19.35
CA ASN A 255 16.08 -0.39 -19.67
C ASN A 255 16.71 -1.29 -18.60
N SER A 256 15.96 -2.26 -18.09
CA SER A 256 16.36 -3.16 -16.99
C SER A 256 17.64 -3.93 -17.27
N PHE A 257 17.79 -4.46 -18.52
CA PHE A 257 19.00 -5.17 -18.91
C PHE A 257 20.25 -4.25 -18.89
N ARG A 258 20.09 -3.04 -19.44
CA ARG A 258 21.14 -2.03 -19.43
C ARG A 258 21.52 -1.63 -18.00
N ALA A 259 20.55 -1.45 -17.12
CA ALA A 259 20.79 -1.13 -15.71
C ALA A 259 21.64 -2.23 -15.03
N VAL A 260 21.26 -3.50 -15.20
CA VAL A 260 22.02 -4.64 -14.61
C VAL A 260 23.41 -4.74 -15.22
N LEU A 261 23.56 -4.56 -16.54
CA LEU A 261 24.85 -4.62 -17.22
C LEU A 261 25.84 -3.59 -16.63
N PHE A 262 25.40 -2.34 -16.48
CA PHE A 262 26.21 -1.28 -15.88
C PHE A 262 26.54 -1.57 -14.41
N ALA A 263 25.61 -2.11 -13.64
CA ALA A 263 25.88 -2.51 -12.26
C ALA A 263 26.93 -3.62 -12.17
N VAL A 264 26.89 -4.63 -13.06
CA VAL A 264 27.90 -5.71 -13.12
C VAL A 264 29.27 -5.17 -13.49
N TRP A 265 29.36 -4.15 -14.34
CA TRP A 265 30.61 -3.45 -14.69
C TRP A 265 31.10 -2.52 -13.56
N GLY A 266 30.35 -2.40 -12.45
CA GLY A 266 30.73 -1.54 -11.33
C GLY A 266 30.41 -0.07 -11.50
N LYS A 267 29.55 0.26 -12.45
CA LYS A 267 29.08 1.63 -12.76
C LYS A 267 27.54 1.70 -12.72
N PRO A 268 26.89 1.37 -11.57
CA PRO A 268 25.44 1.44 -11.48
C PRO A 268 24.95 2.87 -11.70
N TYR A 269 23.73 3.00 -12.25
CA TYR A 269 23.09 4.32 -12.41
C TYR A 269 22.86 4.97 -11.03
N ALA A 270 23.20 6.25 -10.93
CA ALA A 270 22.92 7.08 -9.76
C ALA A 270 21.64 7.89 -10.06
N PHE A 271 20.53 7.60 -9.39
CA PHE A 271 19.21 8.19 -9.67
C PHE A 271 18.99 9.59 -9.07
N GLY A 272 19.97 10.19 -8.46
CA GLY A 272 19.83 11.46 -7.74
C GLY A 272 20.62 12.63 -8.28
N VAL A 273 21.54 12.38 -9.22
CA VAL A 273 22.29 13.44 -9.88
C VAL A 273 21.59 13.68 -11.21
N GLY A 274 21.04 14.89 -11.40
CA GLY A 274 20.34 15.28 -12.61
C GLY A 274 21.12 14.85 -13.85
N THR A 275 20.53 13.99 -14.64
CA THR A 275 20.84 13.86 -16.05
C THR A 275 20.02 14.97 -16.72
N GLU A 276 20.60 16.16 -16.82
CA GLU A 276 20.23 17.10 -17.84
C GLU A 276 20.43 16.47 -19.23
#